data_f17b0ac43318e4731868a1282f1fe41c
#
_entry.id   f17b0ac43318e4731868a1282f1fe41c
#
_cell.length_a   1.000
_cell.length_b   1.000
_cell.length_c   1.000
_cell.angle_alpha   90.00
_cell.angle_beta   90.00
_cell.angle_gamma   90.00
#
_symmetry.space_group_name_H-M   'P 1'
#
loop_
_entity.id
_entity.type
_entity.pdbx_description
1 polymer ?
#
loop_
_entity_poly.entity_id
_entity_poly.type
_entity_poly.pdbx_seq_one_letter_code
_entity_poly.pdbx_strand_id
1 'polypeptide(L)'
;LMSELPWRAEKTTKEDWLKEYCYDRYGVHDATIEKAWTILAQSIYNCPMGNNQQGPHESIFCGRPSLNNFQVSSWSKMHNYYDPEDTRQAAILFAQVADKYKGNNNYEYDLVDICRQALADQGRKQYLQTIADYHAFARKDFDKNADRFLKMILLQDKLLGTRSEFRLGHWTEQARKIGKTTAEKDQY
;
A
#
# COMPACT_ATOMS: atom_id res chain seq x y z
N LEU A 1 -18.12 0.73 6.12
CA LEU A 1 -19.21 1.65 5.76
C LEU A 1 -20.35 0.93 5.02
N MET A 2 -20.11 0.37 3.83
CA MET A 2 -21.15 -0.26 2.99
C MET A 2 -21.96 -1.36 3.71
N SER A 3 -21.29 -2.23 4.43
CA SER A 3 -21.93 -3.33 5.20
C SER A 3 -22.65 -2.86 6.46
N GLU A 4 -22.35 -1.69 6.95
CA GLU A 4 -22.88 -1.12 8.19
C GLU A 4 -24.06 -0.18 7.96
N LEU A 5 -24.05 0.60 6.88
CA LEU A 5 -25.11 1.56 6.56
C LEU A 5 -26.54 0.99 6.61
N PRO A 6 -26.81 -0.26 6.14
CA PRO A 6 -28.15 -0.85 6.21
C PRO A 6 -28.67 -1.06 7.63
N TRP A 7 -27.78 -1.12 8.61
CA TRP A 7 -28.11 -1.39 10.02
C TRP A 7 -28.17 -0.13 10.90
N ARG A 8 -27.80 1.04 10.33
CA ARG A 8 -27.87 2.31 11.05
C ARG A 8 -29.28 2.90 10.97
N ALA A 9 -29.82 3.25 12.14
CA ALA A 9 -31.10 3.94 12.22
C ALA A 9 -31.02 5.40 11.79
N GLU A 10 -29.86 6.04 12.00
CA GLU A 10 -29.64 7.46 11.73
C GLU A 10 -28.65 7.65 10.57
N LYS A 11 -28.84 8.77 9.85
CA LYS A 11 -27.88 9.17 8.79
C LYS A 11 -26.58 9.61 9.44
N THR A 12 -25.45 9.16 8.88
CA THR A 12 -24.11 9.60 9.27
C THR A 12 -23.41 10.25 8.10
N THR A 13 -22.56 11.24 8.37
CA THR A 13 -21.67 11.78 7.36
C THR A 13 -20.44 10.85 7.19
N LYS A 14 -19.74 10.97 6.08
CA LYS A 14 -18.48 10.21 5.86
C LYS A 14 -17.43 10.58 6.91
N GLU A 15 -17.36 11.85 7.26
CA GLU A 15 -16.45 12.40 8.25
C GLU A 15 -16.73 11.84 9.65
N ASP A 16 -17.98 11.82 10.08
CA ASP A 16 -18.36 11.29 11.39
C ASP A 16 -18.15 9.78 11.46
N TRP A 17 -18.49 9.08 10.37
CA TRP A 17 -18.22 7.65 10.27
C TRP A 17 -16.71 7.33 10.37
N LEU A 18 -15.84 8.14 9.74
CA LEU A 18 -14.38 7.94 9.85
C LEU A 18 -13.86 8.13 11.27
N LYS A 19 -14.40 9.09 12.03
CA LYS A 19 -14.05 9.29 13.46
C LYS A 19 -14.45 8.08 14.29
N GLU A 20 -15.68 7.59 14.11
CA GLU A 20 -16.16 6.37 14.78
C GLU A 20 -15.31 5.16 14.40
N TYR A 21 -15.00 4.97 13.10
CA TYR A 21 -14.13 3.91 12.63
C TYR A 21 -12.75 3.94 13.30
N CYS A 22 -12.13 5.12 13.42
CA CYS A 22 -10.85 5.27 14.11
C CYS A 22 -10.97 4.90 15.60
N TYR A 23 -12.02 5.36 16.26
CA TYR A 23 -12.27 5.02 17.66
C TYR A 23 -12.46 3.51 17.86
N ASP A 24 -13.32 2.88 17.08
CA ASP A 24 -13.60 1.44 17.18
C ASP A 24 -12.36 0.59 16.89
N ARG A 25 -11.52 1.06 15.94
CA ARG A 25 -10.34 0.33 15.50
C ARG A 25 -9.15 0.46 16.44
N TYR A 26 -8.96 1.64 17.04
CA TYR A 26 -7.76 1.94 17.85
C TYR A 26 -8.04 2.19 19.32
N GLY A 27 -9.31 2.30 19.71
CA GLY A 27 -9.75 2.45 21.09
C GLY A 27 -9.71 3.88 21.63
N VAL A 28 -9.30 4.87 20.82
CA VAL A 28 -9.23 6.28 21.22
C VAL A 28 -9.47 7.21 20.04
N HIS A 29 -9.99 8.40 20.31
CA HIS A 29 -10.02 9.48 19.33
C HIS A 29 -8.63 10.11 19.20
N ASP A 30 -8.16 10.23 17.97
CA ASP A 30 -6.88 10.86 17.65
C ASP A 30 -6.98 11.64 16.34
N ALA A 31 -6.92 12.95 16.45
CA ALA A 31 -7.05 13.85 15.31
C ALA A 31 -5.98 13.61 14.24
N THR A 32 -4.80 13.11 14.60
CA THR A 32 -3.72 12.81 13.65
C THR A 32 -4.08 11.60 12.80
N ILE A 33 -4.58 10.53 13.41
CA ILE A 33 -5.04 9.32 12.71
C ILE A 33 -6.30 9.61 11.89
N GLU A 34 -7.27 10.32 12.47
CA GLU A 34 -8.50 10.73 11.76
C GLU A 34 -8.18 11.55 10.51
N LYS A 35 -7.21 12.47 10.60
CA LYS A 35 -6.70 13.22 9.45
C LYS A 35 -6.06 12.32 8.40
N ALA A 36 -5.24 11.35 8.81
CA ALA A 36 -4.62 10.41 7.89
C ALA A 36 -5.66 9.59 7.12
N TRP A 37 -6.67 9.05 7.81
CA TRP A 37 -7.78 8.35 7.19
C TRP A 37 -8.63 9.23 6.29
N THR A 38 -8.82 10.50 6.64
CA THR A 38 -9.51 11.47 5.78
C THR A 38 -8.77 11.67 4.45
N ILE A 39 -7.45 11.83 4.49
CA ILE A 39 -6.61 11.92 3.30
C ILE A 39 -6.77 10.67 2.43
N LEU A 40 -6.63 9.47 3.01
CA LEU A 40 -6.79 8.21 2.28
C LEU A 40 -8.20 8.04 1.69
N ALA A 41 -9.22 8.44 2.43
CA ALA A 41 -10.62 8.35 1.98
C ALA A 41 -10.95 9.32 0.84
N GLN A 42 -10.23 10.42 0.72
CA GLN A 42 -10.38 11.41 -0.36
C GLN A 42 -9.49 11.12 -1.57
N SER A 43 -8.46 10.29 -1.42
CA SER A 43 -7.49 9.95 -2.47
C SER A 43 -7.63 8.49 -2.92
N ILE A 44 -6.85 7.58 -2.34
CA ILE A 44 -6.76 6.19 -2.79
C ILE A 44 -8.09 5.43 -2.70
N TYR A 45 -8.95 5.73 -1.70
CA TYR A 45 -10.27 5.12 -1.56
C TYR A 45 -11.39 5.86 -2.31
N ASN A 46 -11.06 6.96 -2.98
CA ASN A 46 -12.00 7.71 -3.81
C ASN A 46 -11.79 7.43 -5.31
N CYS A 47 -11.81 6.16 -5.67
CA CYS A 47 -11.59 5.75 -7.06
C CYS A 47 -12.71 6.27 -7.97
N PRO A 48 -12.41 7.07 -9.03
CA PRO A 48 -13.39 7.49 -10.00
C PRO A 48 -14.01 6.32 -10.75
N MET A 49 -15.31 6.42 -11.08
CA MET A 49 -16.00 5.39 -11.87
C MET A 49 -15.23 5.13 -13.18
N GLY A 50 -15.06 3.85 -13.51
CA GLY A 50 -14.38 3.42 -14.73
C GLY A 50 -12.86 3.30 -14.64
N ASN A 51 -12.21 3.82 -13.61
CA ASN A 51 -10.75 3.71 -13.48
C ASN A 51 -10.25 2.34 -13.05
N ASN A 52 -11.08 1.53 -12.41
CA ASN A 52 -10.72 0.20 -11.93
C ASN A 52 -11.45 -0.92 -12.66
N GLN A 53 -11.80 -0.73 -13.92
CA GLN A 53 -12.48 -1.77 -14.70
C GLN A 53 -11.66 -3.05 -14.85
N GLN A 54 -10.35 -3.00 -14.66
CA GLN A 54 -9.41 -4.11 -14.85
C GLN A 54 -8.55 -4.39 -13.61
N GLY A 55 -9.01 -3.99 -12.42
CA GLY A 55 -8.33 -4.26 -11.17
C GLY A 55 -7.58 -3.05 -10.58
N PRO A 56 -7.06 -3.19 -9.36
CA PRO A 56 -6.34 -2.15 -8.65
C PRO A 56 -4.95 -1.89 -9.26
N HIS A 57 -4.34 -0.78 -8.86
CA HIS A 57 -2.93 -0.52 -9.15
C HIS A 57 -2.05 -1.54 -8.42
N GLU A 58 -1.20 -2.22 -9.17
CA GLU A 58 -0.23 -3.14 -8.61
C GLU A 58 1.06 -2.40 -8.24
N SER A 59 1.72 -2.88 -7.17
CA SER A 59 3.00 -2.33 -6.75
C SER A 59 4.06 -2.51 -7.84
N ILE A 60 4.78 -1.45 -8.16
CA ILE A 60 5.89 -1.50 -9.12
C ILE A 60 6.98 -2.49 -8.70
N PHE A 61 7.10 -2.78 -7.41
CA PHE A 61 8.08 -3.74 -6.89
C PHE A 61 7.75 -5.19 -7.26
N CYS A 62 6.52 -5.48 -7.70
CA CYS A 62 6.11 -6.79 -8.22
C CYS A 62 6.36 -6.93 -9.73
N GLY A 63 6.73 -5.84 -10.42
CA GLY A 63 6.99 -5.85 -11.85
C GLY A 63 8.37 -6.36 -12.19
N ARG A 64 8.51 -6.93 -13.38
CA ARG A 64 9.84 -7.19 -13.95
C ARG A 64 10.45 -5.87 -14.43
N PRO A 65 11.68 -5.53 -14.05
CA PRO A 65 12.35 -4.33 -14.56
C PRO A 65 12.37 -4.31 -16.07
N SER A 66 11.96 -3.20 -16.67
CA SER A 66 11.95 -2.99 -18.11
C SER A 66 12.17 -1.51 -18.42
N LEU A 67 12.92 -1.20 -19.46
CA LEU A 67 13.16 0.18 -19.89
C LEU A 67 12.02 0.75 -20.76
N ASN A 68 11.07 -0.09 -21.18
CA ASN A 68 10.02 0.28 -22.13
C ASN A 68 8.61 -0.02 -21.64
N ASN A 69 8.45 -0.74 -20.54
CA ASN A 69 7.14 -1.11 -20.00
C ASN A 69 7.03 -0.74 -18.53
N PHE A 70 6.02 0.03 -18.19
CA PHE A 70 5.76 0.56 -16.85
C PHE A 70 4.59 -0.14 -16.16
N GLN A 71 4.05 -1.19 -16.77
CA GLN A 71 2.96 -1.99 -16.21
C GLN A 71 3.53 -3.21 -15.50
N VAL A 72 2.95 -3.55 -14.34
CA VAL A 72 3.28 -4.77 -13.60
C VAL A 72 2.67 -5.99 -14.30
N SER A 73 1.42 -5.85 -14.73
CA SER A 73 0.71 -6.85 -15.54
C SER A 73 -0.15 -6.17 -16.60
N SER A 74 -0.74 -6.95 -17.51
CA SER A 74 -1.67 -6.45 -18.54
C SER A 74 -2.94 -5.82 -17.95
N TRP A 75 -3.26 -6.09 -16.69
CA TRP A 75 -4.42 -5.58 -15.97
C TRP A 75 -4.10 -4.31 -15.18
N SER A 76 -2.82 -4.03 -14.94
CA SER A 76 -2.36 -2.88 -14.18
C SER A 76 -2.54 -1.57 -14.96
N LYS A 77 -2.96 -0.52 -14.26
CA LYS A 77 -2.95 0.84 -14.82
C LYS A 77 -1.55 1.44 -14.76
N MET A 78 -1.18 2.22 -15.77
CA MET A 78 0.12 2.90 -15.84
C MET A 78 0.21 4.07 -14.86
N HIS A 79 -0.91 4.72 -14.58
CA HIS A 79 -0.96 5.93 -13.74
C HIS A 79 -1.92 5.74 -12.58
N ASN A 80 -1.54 6.24 -11.42
CA ASN A 80 -2.44 6.33 -10.28
C ASN A 80 -3.52 7.39 -10.59
N TYR A 81 -4.75 7.15 -10.13
CA TYR A 81 -5.85 8.12 -10.21
C TYR A 81 -5.83 9.12 -9.02
N TYR A 82 -4.90 8.98 -8.12
CA TYR A 82 -4.68 9.83 -6.95
C TYR A 82 -3.23 10.34 -6.93
N ASP A 83 -2.95 11.37 -6.13
CA ASP A 83 -1.60 11.86 -5.92
C ASP A 83 -0.84 10.93 -4.95
N PRO A 84 0.30 10.35 -5.35
CA PRO A 84 1.18 9.59 -4.46
C PRO A 84 1.64 10.35 -3.20
N GLU A 85 1.56 11.66 -3.20
CA GLU A 85 1.88 12.47 -2.03
C GLU A 85 0.87 12.29 -0.90
N ASP A 86 -0.40 12.02 -1.22
CA ASP A 86 -1.45 11.77 -0.23
C ASP A 86 -1.16 10.52 0.61
N THR A 87 -0.76 9.42 -0.03
CA THR A 87 -0.38 8.20 0.69
C THR A 87 0.88 8.42 1.53
N ARG A 88 1.84 9.20 1.04
CA ARG A 88 3.04 9.58 1.80
C ARG A 88 2.69 10.41 3.03
N GLN A 89 1.81 11.40 2.90
CA GLN A 89 1.36 12.22 4.03
C GLN A 89 0.61 11.39 5.07
N ALA A 90 -0.28 10.50 4.65
CA ALA A 90 -0.98 9.59 5.56
C ALA A 90 0.01 8.71 6.33
N ALA A 91 1.01 8.12 5.66
CA ALA A 91 2.04 7.31 6.29
C ALA A 91 2.85 8.10 7.33
N ILE A 92 3.20 9.36 7.05
CA ILE A 92 3.90 10.24 8.00
C ILE A 92 3.03 10.51 9.22
N LEU A 93 1.76 10.84 9.06
CA LEU A 93 0.83 11.08 10.16
C LEU A 93 0.69 9.84 11.06
N PHE A 94 0.57 8.65 10.46
CA PHE A 94 0.60 7.40 11.23
C PHE A 94 1.91 7.25 11.99
N ALA A 95 3.06 7.40 11.34
CA ALA A 95 4.36 7.24 11.98
C ALA A 95 4.60 8.23 13.13
N GLN A 96 4.05 9.44 13.07
CA GLN A 96 4.20 10.46 14.12
C GLN A 96 3.63 10.05 15.48
N VAL A 97 2.64 9.19 15.49
CA VAL A 97 1.97 8.74 16.73
C VAL A 97 2.29 7.29 17.10
N ALA A 98 3.30 6.69 16.45
CA ALA A 98 3.62 5.27 16.63
C ALA A 98 3.90 4.86 18.07
N ASP A 99 4.61 5.69 18.83
CA ASP A 99 4.92 5.41 20.23
C ASP A 99 3.67 5.35 21.12
N LYS A 100 2.67 6.18 20.81
CA LYS A 100 1.38 6.21 21.54
C LYS A 100 0.59 4.91 21.36
N TYR A 101 0.72 4.27 20.20
CA TYR A 101 -0.06 3.08 19.83
C TYR A 101 0.76 1.78 19.85
N LYS A 102 1.93 1.80 20.46
CA LYS A 102 2.76 0.61 20.59
C LYS A 102 2.00 -0.52 21.28
N GLY A 103 1.94 -1.68 20.62
CA GLY A 103 1.20 -2.85 21.10
C GLY A 103 -0.30 -2.88 20.69
N ASN A 104 -0.79 -1.84 20.02
CA ASN A 104 -2.11 -1.90 19.39
C ASN A 104 -2.01 -2.62 18.05
N ASN A 105 -2.46 -3.85 18.01
CA ASN A 105 -2.29 -4.73 16.84
C ASN A 105 -2.92 -4.16 15.55
N ASN A 106 -4.10 -3.55 15.65
CA ASN A 106 -4.77 -2.95 14.49
C ASN A 106 -3.99 -1.75 13.95
N TYR A 107 -3.49 -0.90 14.84
CA TYR A 107 -2.69 0.24 14.46
C TYR A 107 -1.37 -0.18 13.79
N GLU A 108 -0.65 -1.14 14.38
CA GLU A 108 0.61 -1.64 13.84
C GLU A 108 0.42 -2.29 12.45
N TYR A 109 -0.70 -3.00 12.26
CA TYR A 109 -1.07 -3.53 10.95
C TYR A 109 -1.28 -2.41 9.92
N ASP A 110 -2.11 -1.42 10.26
CA ASP A 110 -2.44 -0.32 9.36
C ASP A 110 -1.21 0.55 9.06
N LEU A 111 -0.36 0.79 10.06
CA LEU A 111 0.91 1.52 9.86
C LEU A 111 1.77 0.83 8.79
N VAL A 112 1.94 -0.50 8.89
CA VAL A 112 2.74 -1.25 7.91
C VAL A 112 2.06 -1.22 6.53
N ASP A 113 0.75 -1.40 6.46
CA ASP A 113 0.02 -1.42 5.18
C ASP A 113 0.03 -0.06 4.47
N ILE A 114 -0.17 1.02 5.21
CA ILE A 114 -0.13 2.39 4.67
C ILE A 114 1.31 2.75 4.25
N CYS A 115 2.31 2.43 5.06
CA CYS A 115 3.73 2.65 4.71
C CYS A 115 4.13 1.83 3.48
N ARG A 116 3.66 0.58 3.36
CA ARG A 116 3.86 -0.27 2.19
C ARG A 116 3.31 0.40 0.92
N GLN A 117 2.10 0.93 0.98
CA GLN A 117 1.49 1.62 -0.16
C GLN A 117 2.26 2.89 -0.52
N ALA A 118 2.56 3.73 0.47
CA ALA A 118 3.33 4.96 0.25
C ALA A 118 4.71 4.68 -0.38
N LEU A 119 5.39 3.63 0.08
CA LEU A 119 6.68 3.23 -0.47
C LEU A 119 6.56 2.71 -1.91
N ALA A 120 5.51 1.95 -2.23
CA ALA A 120 5.24 1.49 -3.59
C ALA A 120 4.95 2.66 -4.56
N ASP A 121 4.18 3.65 -4.12
CA ASP A 121 3.87 4.84 -4.91
C ASP A 121 5.12 5.69 -5.17
N GLN A 122 5.95 5.92 -4.16
CA GLN A 122 7.24 6.60 -4.33
C GLN A 122 8.21 5.75 -5.17
N GLY A 123 8.16 4.44 -5.04
CA GLY A 123 8.92 3.49 -5.87
C GLY A 123 8.58 3.62 -7.35
N ARG A 124 7.29 3.73 -7.69
CA ARG A 124 6.85 3.98 -9.07
C ARG A 124 7.41 5.28 -9.63
N LYS A 125 7.33 6.36 -8.86
CA LYS A 125 7.91 7.65 -9.24
C LYS A 125 9.42 7.55 -9.47
N GLN A 126 10.13 6.88 -8.57
CA GLN A 126 11.57 6.65 -8.68
C GLN A 126 11.94 5.79 -9.90
N TYR A 127 11.16 4.75 -10.18
CA TYR A 127 11.34 3.89 -11.34
C TYR A 127 11.17 4.65 -12.66
N LEU A 128 10.11 5.46 -12.79
CA LEU A 128 9.87 6.28 -13.98
C LEU A 128 10.99 7.29 -14.21
N GLN A 129 11.52 7.91 -13.15
CA GLN A 129 12.67 8.80 -13.26
C GLN A 129 13.93 8.04 -13.76
N THR A 130 14.19 6.86 -13.23
CA THR A 130 15.31 6.02 -13.67
C THR A 130 15.25 5.71 -15.16
N ILE A 131 14.05 5.41 -15.68
CA ILE A 131 13.86 5.16 -17.12
C ILE A 131 14.04 6.44 -17.94
N ALA A 132 13.53 7.56 -17.45
CA ALA A 132 13.73 8.86 -18.12
C ALA A 132 15.24 9.20 -18.25
N ASP A 133 16.00 8.97 -17.18
CA ASP A 133 17.46 9.19 -17.19
C ASP A 133 18.18 8.27 -18.19
N TYR A 134 17.73 7.01 -18.31
CA TYR A 134 18.26 6.08 -19.30
C TYR A 134 18.05 6.60 -20.73
N HIS A 135 16.83 7.02 -21.07
CA HIS A 135 16.49 7.53 -22.40
C HIS A 135 17.17 8.88 -22.70
N ALA A 136 17.46 9.67 -21.66
CA ALA A 136 18.23 10.91 -21.77
C ALA A 136 19.74 10.69 -21.84
N PHE A 137 20.22 9.45 -21.79
CA PHE A 137 21.66 9.10 -21.72
C PHE A 137 22.39 9.73 -20.52
N ALA A 138 21.64 10.07 -19.45
CA ALA A 138 22.15 10.68 -18.23
C ALA A 138 22.73 9.62 -17.28
N ARG A 139 23.86 9.02 -17.64
CA ARG A 139 24.44 7.85 -16.95
C ARG A 139 24.58 8.01 -15.44
N LYS A 140 25.05 9.15 -14.94
CA LYS A 140 25.26 9.39 -13.52
C LYS A 140 23.93 9.41 -12.74
N ASP A 141 22.91 10.06 -13.32
CA ASP A 141 21.58 10.15 -12.71
C ASP A 141 20.86 8.80 -12.75
N PHE A 142 21.01 8.08 -13.87
CA PHE A 142 20.53 6.70 -13.99
C PHE A 142 21.11 5.80 -12.90
N ASP A 143 22.43 5.74 -12.76
CA ASP A 143 23.10 4.88 -11.77
C ASP A 143 22.63 5.25 -10.33
N LYS A 144 22.55 6.54 -10.00
CA LYS A 144 22.06 7.05 -8.72
C LYS A 144 20.60 6.67 -8.45
N ASN A 145 19.72 6.88 -9.44
CA ASN A 145 18.29 6.66 -9.30
C ASN A 145 17.95 5.16 -9.33
N ALA A 146 18.67 4.34 -10.08
CA ALA A 146 18.57 2.89 -10.05
C ALA A 146 18.98 2.32 -8.67
N ASP A 147 20.11 2.75 -8.12
CA ASP A 147 20.54 2.36 -6.76
C ASP A 147 19.50 2.73 -5.70
N ARG A 148 18.91 3.92 -5.82
CA ARG A 148 17.83 4.35 -4.91
C ARG A 148 16.60 3.45 -5.03
N PHE A 149 16.18 3.10 -6.24
CA PHE A 149 15.05 2.20 -6.46
C PHE A 149 15.32 0.81 -5.86
N LEU A 150 16.51 0.24 -6.07
CA LEU A 150 16.88 -1.04 -5.47
C LEU A 150 16.86 -0.99 -3.93
N LYS A 151 17.34 0.10 -3.33
CA LYS A 151 17.24 0.31 -1.88
C LYS A 151 15.80 0.38 -1.38
N MET A 152 14.88 0.93 -2.16
CA MET A 152 13.45 0.97 -1.82
C MET A 152 12.84 -0.44 -1.84
N ILE A 153 13.23 -1.33 -2.74
CA ILE A 153 12.82 -2.74 -2.73
C ILE A 153 13.26 -3.42 -1.43
N LEU A 154 14.51 -3.25 -1.04
CA LEU A 154 15.03 -3.81 0.22
C LEU A 154 14.33 -3.22 1.46
N LEU A 155 13.97 -1.95 1.40
CA LEU A 155 13.20 -1.30 2.48
C LEU A 155 11.79 -1.87 2.57
N GLN A 156 11.14 -2.10 1.42
CA GLN A 156 9.83 -2.75 1.36
C GLN A 156 9.86 -4.15 1.97
N ASP A 157 10.87 -4.95 1.63
CA ASP A 157 11.05 -6.30 2.19
C ASP A 157 11.21 -6.26 3.72
N LYS A 158 12.05 -5.36 4.23
CA LYS A 158 12.22 -5.16 5.68
C LYS A 158 10.92 -4.75 6.36
N LEU A 159 10.17 -3.82 5.77
CA LEU A 159 8.90 -3.35 6.30
C LEU A 159 7.88 -4.50 6.39
N LEU A 160 7.69 -5.24 5.30
CA LEU A 160 6.76 -6.37 5.25
C LEU A 160 7.20 -7.52 6.17
N GLY A 161 8.51 -7.70 6.34
CA GLY A 161 9.07 -8.68 7.27
C GLY A 161 8.75 -8.43 8.74
N THR A 162 8.30 -7.23 9.11
CA THR A 162 7.94 -6.89 10.50
C THR A 162 6.65 -7.55 10.98
N ARG A 163 5.78 -8.00 10.07
CA ARG A 163 4.49 -8.62 10.41
C ARG A 163 4.27 -9.93 9.66
N SER A 164 3.76 -10.92 10.38
CA SER A 164 3.50 -12.27 9.83
C SER A 164 2.51 -12.26 8.67
N GLU A 165 1.52 -11.37 8.72
CA GLU A 165 0.44 -11.26 7.73
C GLU A 165 0.96 -10.91 6.33
N PHE A 166 2.10 -10.24 6.22
CA PHE A 166 2.72 -9.84 4.97
C PHE A 166 3.85 -10.77 4.51
N ARG A 167 4.20 -11.80 5.30
CA ARG A 167 5.28 -12.73 4.95
C ARG A 167 4.78 -13.80 3.97
N LEU A 168 5.48 -13.95 2.86
CA LEU A 168 5.16 -14.97 1.85
C LEU A 168 5.12 -16.38 2.45
N GLY A 169 6.07 -16.73 3.34
CA GLY A 169 6.13 -18.03 3.99
C GLY A 169 4.86 -18.39 4.76
N HIS A 170 4.20 -17.42 5.37
CA HIS A 170 2.90 -17.65 6.02
C HIS A 170 1.84 -18.13 5.02
N TRP A 171 1.76 -17.49 3.86
CA TRP A 171 0.78 -17.84 2.82
C TRP A 171 1.10 -19.16 2.14
N THR A 172 2.36 -19.44 1.84
CA THR A 172 2.79 -20.71 1.24
C THR A 172 2.53 -21.88 2.19
N GLU A 173 2.76 -21.73 3.49
CA GLU A 173 2.44 -22.74 4.49
C GLU A 173 0.92 -22.99 4.62
N GLN A 174 0.10 -21.94 4.52
CA GLN A 174 -1.36 -22.12 4.49
C GLN A 174 -1.80 -22.87 3.22
N ALA A 175 -1.24 -22.53 2.06
CA ALA A 175 -1.52 -23.24 0.82
C ALA A 175 -1.13 -24.73 0.89
N ARG A 176 0.05 -25.04 1.44
CA ARG A 176 0.51 -26.42 1.67
C ARG A 176 -0.45 -27.24 2.56
N LYS A 177 -1.07 -26.62 3.55
CA LYS A 177 -2.05 -27.27 4.42
C LYS A 177 -3.32 -27.70 3.68
N ILE A 178 -3.66 -27.04 2.58
CA ILE A 178 -4.83 -27.37 1.74
C ILE A 178 -4.52 -28.57 0.83
N GLY A 179 -3.27 -28.75 0.41
CA GLY A 179 -2.82 -29.85 -0.41
C GLY A 179 -3.05 -31.20 0.27
N LYS A 180 -3.62 -32.17 -0.46
CA LYS A 180 -3.93 -33.52 0.03
C LYS A 180 -2.80 -34.51 -0.22
N THR A 181 -2.06 -34.34 -1.31
CA THR A 181 -0.93 -35.20 -1.69
C THR A 181 0.40 -34.47 -1.53
N THR A 182 1.50 -35.22 -1.45
CA THR A 182 2.86 -34.65 -1.41
C THR A 182 3.13 -33.80 -2.64
N ALA A 183 2.74 -34.29 -3.83
CA ALA A 183 2.93 -33.56 -5.09
C ALA A 183 2.20 -32.20 -5.10
N GLU A 184 0.98 -32.13 -4.57
CA GLU A 184 0.25 -30.87 -4.43
C GLU A 184 0.93 -29.90 -3.45
N LYS A 185 1.46 -30.42 -2.33
CA LYS A 185 2.17 -29.60 -1.32
C LYS A 185 3.50 -29.05 -1.83
N ASP A 186 4.16 -29.78 -2.73
CA ASP A 186 5.46 -29.40 -3.29
C ASP A 186 5.34 -28.36 -4.42
N GLN A 187 4.10 -28.03 -4.87
CA GLN A 187 3.84 -26.95 -5.83
C GLN A 187 3.90 -25.55 -5.18
N TYR A 188 3.88 -25.48 -3.87
CA TYR A 188 3.92 -24.23 -3.08
C TYR A 188 5.19 -24.21 -2.23
#